data_817fa116859f7388575857a1447659e4
#
_entry.id   817fa116859f7388575857a1447659e4
#
_cell.length_a   1.000
_cell.length_b   1.000
_cell.length_c   1.000
_cell.angle_alpha   90.00
_cell.angle_beta   90.00
_cell.angle_gamma   90.00
#
_symmetry.space_group_name_H-M   'P 1'
#
loop_
_entity.id
_entity.type
_entity.pdbx_description
1 polymer ?
#
loop_
_entity_poly.entity_id
_entity_poly.type
_entity_poly.pdbx_seq_one_letter_code
_entity_poly.pdbx_strand_id
1 'polypeptide(L)'
;MRRFAFMLLAGAFALVAASPAPLNGQGFGVYEHNTCAMGRAGVSAALPCADGSAIFFSPAGLAGLSGTHVSGGVTLIGAQGGFTDDFLGTRSDLKNPLIPVPNVYVTHAFSPKLTGGIGLYAPYGLETKWDANNFSGRFLGYNTDVRSIFIQPTLGYQITSKLKFGIGVAYITSHLKLRQRADLSTQLVPDALRVAAGLPVGTTFALLGVPTGTDFADGVLDATGTGFAVNFGGIWQVTDKLSIGGHWLTRKKIDYDGDATFTQVPTGLVVPVTIGTCPACLPAGTPVDAVLAPEFASGGPLANGGVSTSIVMPPQGSIGFAYKANAEWMFMADYQYVVWGWFNNINIDFANAGTPDLTLNPLNKSTHGFRFGTEYEYNSKVKLRGGYLYHTGASPAQFVTPLLPEGARNEFTIGAGVALNPHWHADLAYQYIRQKDRRGTVNIAQGNTGLYQFSAHLFGAGVSVSF
;
A
#
# COMPACT_ATOMS: atom_id res chain seq x y z
N MET A 1 14.54 33.93 30.17
CA MET A 1 14.57 32.52 29.73
C MET A 1 13.30 32.02 29.01
N ARG A 2 12.10 32.56 29.26
CA ARG A 2 10.85 32.14 28.55
C ARG A 2 10.74 32.61 27.08
N ARG A 3 11.46 33.66 26.68
CA ARG A 3 11.42 34.18 25.28
C ARG A 3 12.38 33.47 24.32
N PHE A 4 13.41 32.77 24.82
CA PHE A 4 14.37 32.03 24.01
C PHE A 4 13.84 30.66 23.52
N ALA A 5 12.95 30.01 24.29
CA ALA A 5 12.35 28.73 23.89
C ALA A 5 11.35 28.87 22.74
N PHE A 6 10.69 30.04 22.63
CA PHE A 6 9.73 30.29 21.54
C PHE A 6 10.43 30.60 20.20
N MET A 7 11.62 31.18 20.22
CA MET A 7 12.39 31.47 19.00
C MET A 7 13.07 30.24 18.41
N LEU A 8 13.43 29.23 19.22
CA LEU A 8 14.00 27.98 18.73
C LEU A 8 12.94 27.08 18.05
N LEU A 9 11.69 27.13 18.50
CA LEU A 9 10.58 26.43 17.80
C LEU A 9 10.19 27.12 16.48
N ALA A 10 10.22 28.44 16.42
CA ALA A 10 9.95 29.19 15.19
C ALA A 10 11.06 29.05 14.14
N GLY A 11 12.33 28.93 14.57
CA GLY A 11 13.48 28.72 13.68
C GLY A 11 13.50 27.31 13.01
N ALA A 12 13.01 26.28 13.70
CA ALA A 12 12.88 24.94 13.14
C ALA A 12 11.77 24.86 12.05
N PHE A 13 10.76 25.71 12.14
CA PHE A 13 9.68 25.79 11.16
C PHE A 13 10.10 26.47 9.84
N ALA A 14 11.07 27.38 9.87
CA ALA A 14 11.53 28.13 8.70
C ALA A 14 12.54 27.36 7.83
N LEU A 15 13.22 26.34 8.36
CA LEU A 15 14.23 25.55 7.64
C LEU A 15 13.64 24.42 6.78
N VAL A 16 12.38 24.05 6.96
CA VAL A 16 11.70 23.03 6.16
C VAL A 16 11.10 23.58 4.85
N ALA A 17 10.98 24.92 4.72
CA ALA A 17 10.32 25.55 3.57
C ALA A 17 11.25 25.83 2.37
N ALA A 18 12.55 25.54 2.44
CA ALA A 18 13.54 26.05 1.46
C ALA A 18 14.28 25.02 0.61
N SER A 19 13.79 23.78 0.49
CA SER A 19 14.39 22.80 -0.45
C SER A 19 13.32 22.23 -1.38
N PRO A 20 13.40 22.44 -2.70
CA PRO A 20 12.57 21.71 -3.65
C PRO A 20 13.11 20.29 -3.81
N ALA A 21 12.89 19.43 -2.80
CA ALA A 21 13.13 17.99 -2.95
C ALA A 21 12.04 17.39 -3.86
N PRO A 22 12.37 16.44 -4.74
CA PRO A 22 11.36 15.74 -5.54
C PRO A 22 10.40 15.01 -4.60
N LEU A 23 9.14 15.36 -4.66
CA LEU A 23 8.08 14.94 -3.75
C LEU A 23 7.47 13.63 -4.27
N ASN A 24 7.64 12.58 -3.54
CA ASN A 24 7.22 11.21 -3.87
C ASN A 24 6.30 10.60 -2.76
N GLY A 25 5.37 9.64 -2.93
CA GLY A 25 4.33 9.12 -1.97
C GLY A 25 4.71 7.86 -1.15
N GLN A 26 3.76 7.35 -0.30
CA GLN A 26 4.00 6.37 0.76
C GLN A 26 3.94 4.88 0.32
N GLY A 27 3.89 4.59 -1.00
CA GLY A 27 3.61 3.23 -1.44
C GLY A 27 2.20 2.75 -1.03
N PHE A 28 2.09 1.52 -0.54
CA PHE A 28 0.82 0.91 -0.10
C PHE A 28 0.74 0.67 1.43
N GLY A 29 1.46 1.47 2.23
CA GLY A 29 1.31 1.46 3.69
C GLY A 29 -0.02 2.06 4.12
N VAL A 30 -0.70 1.39 5.07
CA VAL A 30 -1.94 1.81 5.69
C VAL A 30 -1.67 2.05 7.19
N TYR A 31 -1.97 3.25 7.69
CA TYR A 31 -1.77 3.61 9.11
C TYR A 31 -3.09 3.86 9.83
N GLU A 32 -4.18 3.73 9.12
CA GLU A 32 -5.53 4.04 9.55
C GLU A 32 -6.24 2.84 10.20
N HIS A 33 -5.46 1.95 10.84
CA HIS A 33 -5.96 0.78 11.56
C HIS A 33 -6.16 1.03 13.06
N ASN A 34 -6.41 2.27 13.46
CA ASN A 34 -6.92 2.66 14.75
C ASN A 34 -7.57 4.05 14.68
N THR A 35 -8.82 4.15 15.15
CA THR A 35 -9.63 5.37 15.03
C THR A 35 -9.10 6.54 15.86
N CYS A 36 -8.66 6.28 17.11
CA CYS A 36 -8.06 7.31 17.96
C CYS A 36 -6.78 7.88 17.32
N ALA A 37 -5.87 7.03 16.84
CA ALA A 37 -4.64 7.45 16.19
C ALA A 37 -4.93 8.19 14.87
N MET A 38 -5.88 7.69 14.06
CA MET A 38 -6.30 8.31 12.81
C MET A 38 -6.78 9.75 13.03
N GLY A 39 -7.58 10.01 14.08
CA GLY A 39 -8.08 11.36 14.39
C GLY A 39 -6.98 12.39 14.66
N ARG A 40 -5.75 11.97 14.91
CA ARG A 40 -4.58 12.83 15.15
C ARG A 40 -3.43 12.54 14.18
N ALA A 41 -3.76 12.20 12.93
CA ALA A 41 -2.83 11.92 11.82
C ALA A 41 -1.85 10.75 12.10
N GLY A 42 -2.25 9.77 12.93
CA GLY A 42 -1.42 8.62 13.29
C GLY A 42 -0.24 8.95 14.20
N VAL A 43 -0.14 10.17 14.75
CA VAL A 43 0.94 10.56 15.67
C VAL A 43 0.80 9.76 16.96
N SER A 44 1.76 8.89 17.24
CA SER A 44 1.66 7.95 18.36
C SER A 44 3.01 7.43 18.87
N ALA A 45 4.13 7.91 18.34
CA ALA A 45 5.45 7.41 18.73
C ALA A 45 5.78 7.63 20.21
N ALA A 46 5.45 8.83 20.74
CA ALA A 46 5.73 9.21 22.12
C ALA A 46 4.51 9.09 23.06
N LEU A 47 3.29 9.11 22.51
CA LEU A 47 2.04 9.00 23.26
C LEU A 47 1.00 8.21 22.43
N PRO A 48 1.07 6.88 22.39
CA PRO A 48 0.04 6.08 21.75
C PRO A 48 -1.30 6.19 22.47
N CYS A 49 -2.39 5.81 21.78
CA CYS A 49 -3.72 5.72 22.37
C CYS A 49 -3.76 4.62 23.45
N ALA A 50 -4.58 4.81 24.49
CA ALA A 50 -4.71 3.87 25.60
C ALA A 50 -5.71 2.73 25.32
N ASP A 51 -5.72 2.23 24.10
CA ASP A 51 -6.68 1.26 23.59
C ASP A 51 -6.05 -0.03 23.04
N GLY A 52 -4.75 -0.25 23.33
CA GLY A 52 -4.00 -1.41 22.84
C GLY A 52 -3.36 -1.23 21.48
N SER A 53 -3.72 -0.21 20.68
CA SER A 53 -3.11 0.07 19.36
C SER A 53 -1.61 0.42 19.43
N ALA A 54 -1.11 0.69 20.64
CA ALA A 54 0.33 0.79 20.93
C ALA A 54 1.10 -0.45 20.42
N ILE A 55 0.48 -1.61 20.35
CA ILE A 55 1.05 -2.84 19.76
C ILE A 55 1.72 -2.55 18.40
N PHE A 56 1.08 -1.76 17.55
CA PHE A 56 1.69 -1.34 16.29
C PHE A 56 2.47 -0.03 16.40
N PHE A 57 1.83 1.04 16.91
CA PHE A 57 2.35 2.41 16.80
C PHE A 57 3.55 2.69 17.71
N SER A 58 3.63 2.04 18.87
CA SER A 58 4.72 2.18 19.84
C SER A 58 4.61 1.11 20.92
N PRO A 59 5.19 -0.07 20.73
CA PRO A 59 5.09 -1.20 21.69
C PRO A 59 5.37 -0.83 23.15
N ALA A 60 6.25 0.14 23.37
CA ALA A 60 6.55 0.67 24.70
C ALA A 60 5.34 1.31 25.40
N GLY A 61 4.35 1.75 24.64
CA GLY A 61 3.12 2.35 25.17
C GLY A 61 2.21 1.39 25.92
N LEU A 62 2.40 0.07 25.75
CA LEU A 62 1.70 -0.92 26.56
C LEU A 62 2.12 -0.84 28.02
N ALA A 63 3.40 -0.53 28.30
CA ALA A 63 3.88 -0.41 29.64
C ALA A 63 3.19 0.75 30.39
N GLY A 64 2.53 0.42 31.48
CA GLY A 64 1.76 1.37 32.31
C GLY A 64 0.26 1.44 31.98
N LEU A 65 -0.24 0.61 31.05
CA LEU A 65 -1.67 0.29 31.02
C LEU A 65 -2.00 -0.58 32.25
N SER A 66 -3.15 -0.33 32.85
CA SER A 66 -3.63 -1.09 34.01
C SER A 66 -4.86 -1.92 33.61
N GLY A 67 -5.03 -3.09 34.25
CA GLY A 67 -6.19 -3.94 33.97
C GLY A 67 -6.14 -4.64 32.62
N THR A 68 -7.28 -4.92 32.06
CA THR A 68 -7.47 -5.55 30.76
C THR A 68 -8.18 -4.56 29.83
N HIS A 69 -7.66 -4.38 28.62
CA HIS A 69 -8.31 -3.57 27.60
C HIS A 69 -8.60 -4.45 26.37
N VAL A 70 -9.80 -4.29 25.84
CA VAL A 70 -10.22 -4.87 24.56
C VAL A 70 -10.71 -3.73 23.68
N SER A 71 -10.18 -3.61 22.47
CA SER A 71 -10.64 -2.62 21.52
C SER A 71 -10.79 -3.20 20.14
N GLY A 72 -11.71 -2.64 19.38
CA GLY A 72 -11.94 -3.00 17.99
C GLY A 72 -12.49 -1.82 17.21
N GLY A 73 -12.19 -1.81 15.92
CA GLY A 73 -12.64 -0.75 15.04
C GLY A 73 -12.57 -1.14 13.58
N VAL A 74 -13.10 -0.28 12.75
CA VAL A 74 -13.00 -0.37 11.29
C VAL A 74 -12.80 1.01 10.70
N THR A 75 -11.90 1.09 9.73
CA THR A 75 -11.76 2.26 8.85
C THR A 75 -12.26 1.89 7.46
N LEU A 76 -13.20 2.67 6.92
CA LEU A 76 -13.71 2.53 5.57
C LEU A 76 -12.95 3.49 4.67
N ILE A 77 -12.26 2.97 3.65
CA ILE A 77 -11.45 3.74 2.69
C ILE A 77 -12.19 3.84 1.37
N GLY A 78 -12.58 5.05 0.97
CA GLY A 78 -13.13 5.39 -0.33
C GLY A 78 -12.11 6.11 -1.20
N ALA A 79 -11.35 5.37 -2.01
CA ALA A 79 -10.39 5.94 -2.95
C ALA A 79 -11.08 6.36 -4.25
N GLN A 80 -10.75 7.56 -4.74
CA GLN A 80 -11.28 8.14 -5.97
C GLN A 80 -10.14 8.71 -6.80
N GLY A 81 -10.33 8.76 -8.12
CA GLY A 81 -9.36 9.34 -9.02
C GLY A 81 -9.38 8.69 -10.39
N GLY A 82 -8.41 9.03 -11.20
CA GLY A 82 -8.36 8.53 -12.57
C GLY A 82 -7.01 8.76 -13.23
N PHE A 83 -6.91 8.21 -14.40
CA PHE A 83 -5.81 8.36 -15.34
C PHE A 83 -6.31 9.07 -16.61
N THR A 84 -5.58 10.09 -17.03
CA THR A 84 -5.80 10.75 -18.32
C THR A 84 -4.62 10.44 -19.23
N ASP A 85 -4.89 9.75 -20.34
CA ASP A 85 -3.90 9.33 -21.32
C ASP A 85 -3.42 10.55 -22.13
N ASP A 86 -2.11 10.71 -22.29
CA ASP A 86 -1.52 11.87 -22.99
C ASP A 86 -1.68 11.79 -24.51
N PHE A 87 -1.84 10.59 -25.10
CA PHE A 87 -1.96 10.39 -26.53
C PHE A 87 -3.43 10.35 -26.98
N LEU A 88 -4.26 9.62 -26.23
CA LEU A 88 -5.67 9.45 -26.57
C LEU A 88 -6.53 10.59 -26.04
N GLY A 89 -6.04 11.35 -25.05
CA GLY A 89 -6.82 12.38 -24.36
C GLY A 89 -8.00 11.82 -23.55
N THR A 90 -8.12 10.49 -23.47
CA THR A 90 -9.21 9.82 -22.74
C THR A 90 -8.92 9.74 -21.26
N ARG A 91 -9.98 9.86 -20.44
CA ARG A 91 -9.91 9.67 -19.00
C ARG A 91 -10.58 8.36 -18.60
N SER A 92 -9.92 7.61 -17.74
CA SER A 92 -10.46 6.43 -17.07
C SER A 92 -10.44 6.65 -15.57
N ASP A 93 -11.58 6.42 -14.90
CA ASP A 93 -11.69 6.55 -13.45
C ASP A 93 -11.56 5.21 -12.74
N LEU A 94 -11.05 5.23 -11.51
CA LEU A 94 -11.01 4.08 -10.63
C LEU A 94 -12.41 3.52 -10.38
N LYS A 95 -12.50 2.19 -10.31
CA LYS A 95 -13.70 1.41 -9.99
C LYS A 95 -13.57 0.71 -8.64
N ASN A 96 -12.77 1.27 -7.74
CA ASN A 96 -12.53 0.69 -6.42
C ASN A 96 -13.84 0.62 -5.61
N PRO A 97 -14.08 -0.50 -4.90
CA PRO A 97 -15.13 -0.55 -3.89
C PRO A 97 -14.73 0.25 -2.65
N LEU A 98 -15.65 0.40 -1.71
CA LEU A 98 -15.34 0.87 -0.37
C LEU A 98 -14.58 -0.26 0.37
N ILE A 99 -13.37 0.04 0.86
CA ILE A 99 -12.47 -0.95 1.44
C ILE A 99 -12.53 -0.87 2.98
N PRO A 100 -13.01 -1.92 3.68
CA PRO A 100 -12.97 -1.98 5.13
C PRO A 100 -11.59 -2.45 5.63
N VAL A 101 -11.01 -1.72 6.58
CA VAL A 101 -9.76 -2.07 7.28
C VAL A 101 -10.09 -2.29 8.76
N PRO A 102 -10.34 -3.54 9.18
CA PRO A 102 -10.64 -3.87 10.57
C PRO A 102 -9.38 -3.90 11.43
N ASN A 103 -9.57 -3.68 12.74
CA ASN A 103 -8.53 -3.89 13.76
C ASN A 103 -9.14 -4.38 15.06
N VAL A 104 -8.36 -5.19 15.81
CA VAL A 104 -8.73 -5.68 17.15
C VAL A 104 -7.46 -5.74 17.99
N TYR A 105 -7.55 -5.27 19.23
CA TYR A 105 -6.45 -5.34 20.21
C TYR A 105 -6.97 -5.82 21.56
N VAL A 106 -6.17 -6.68 22.19
CA VAL A 106 -6.40 -7.13 23.56
C VAL A 106 -5.12 -6.96 24.34
N THR A 107 -5.17 -6.31 25.52
CA THR A 107 -4.02 -6.12 26.39
C THR A 107 -4.36 -6.45 27.82
N HIS A 108 -3.39 -6.95 28.59
CA HIS A 108 -3.54 -7.28 30.00
C HIS A 108 -2.27 -6.90 30.79
N ALA A 109 -2.47 -6.22 31.90
CA ALA A 109 -1.40 -5.87 32.83
C ALA A 109 -1.13 -7.05 33.80
N PHE A 110 -0.02 -7.75 33.58
CA PHE A 110 0.41 -8.84 34.47
C PHE A 110 1.00 -8.33 35.79
N SER A 111 1.54 -7.12 35.76
CA SER A 111 2.06 -6.40 36.93
C SER A 111 2.08 -4.89 36.65
N PRO A 112 2.35 -4.05 37.67
CA PRO A 112 2.50 -2.60 37.45
C PRO A 112 3.58 -2.20 36.43
N LYS A 113 4.51 -3.11 36.11
CA LYS A 113 5.63 -2.87 35.17
C LYS A 113 5.53 -3.66 33.88
N LEU A 114 4.73 -4.72 33.81
CA LEU A 114 4.67 -5.64 32.67
C LEU A 114 3.24 -5.74 32.14
N THR A 115 3.04 -5.34 30.91
CA THR A 115 1.79 -5.50 30.17
C THR A 115 2.06 -6.29 28.90
N GLY A 116 1.22 -7.27 28.61
CA GLY A 116 1.24 -7.99 27.33
C GLY A 116 -0.03 -7.72 26.54
N GLY A 117 0.01 -8.04 25.26
CA GLY A 117 -1.16 -7.94 24.42
C GLY A 117 -0.99 -8.64 23.09
N ILE A 118 -2.08 -8.73 22.34
CA ILE A 118 -2.12 -9.24 20.99
C ILE A 118 -2.96 -8.30 20.13
N GLY A 119 -2.48 -7.99 18.93
CA GLY A 119 -3.18 -7.17 17.95
C GLY A 119 -3.39 -7.91 16.63
N LEU A 120 -4.56 -7.68 16.01
CA LEU A 120 -4.89 -8.07 14.65
C LEU A 120 -5.18 -6.78 13.88
N TYR A 121 -4.41 -6.50 12.83
CA TYR A 121 -4.49 -5.27 12.06
C TYR A 121 -3.86 -5.42 10.67
N ALA A 122 -4.09 -4.47 9.76
CA ALA A 122 -3.67 -4.53 8.35
C ALA A 122 -2.84 -3.31 7.95
N PRO A 123 -1.49 -3.29 8.18
CA PRO A 123 -0.65 -2.12 7.94
C PRO A 123 -0.19 -1.98 6.48
N TYR A 124 -0.52 -2.93 5.62
CA TYR A 124 -0.26 -2.88 4.18
C TYR A 124 -1.50 -3.34 3.43
N GLY A 125 -1.91 -2.52 2.47
CA GLY A 125 -3.04 -2.81 1.60
C GLY A 125 -3.02 -1.90 0.38
N LEU A 126 -3.42 -2.46 -0.76
CA LEU A 126 -3.54 -1.74 -2.01
C LEU A 126 -4.69 -2.34 -2.79
N GLU A 127 -5.60 -1.50 -3.24
CA GLU A 127 -6.56 -1.90 -4.26
C GLU A 127 -6.61 -0.83 -5.34
N THR A 128 -6.32 -1.23 -6.59
CA THR A 128 -6.58 -0.43 -7.77
C THR A 128 -7.40 -1.27 -8.74
N LYS A 129 -8.52 -0.73 -9.20
CA LYS A 129 -9.39 -1.41 -10.15
C LYS A 129 -9.80 -0.44 -11.25
N TRP A 130 -9.50 -0.80 -12.49
CA TRP A 130 -9.83 -0.06 -13.69
C TRP A 130 -10.80 -0.84 -14.57
N ASP A 131 -11.41 -0.20 -15.55
CA ASP A 131 -12.22 -0.89 -16.56
C ASP A 131 -11.30 -1.66 -17.52
N ALA A 132 -11.35 -2.98 -17.47
CA ALA A 132 -10.50 -3.85 -18.29
C ALA A 132 -10.67 -3.64 -19.81
N ASN A 133 -11.79 -3.09 -20.27
CA ASN A 133 -12.09 -2.96 -21.69
C ASN A 133 -11.74 -1.57 -22.25
N ASN A 134 -11.87 -0.52 -21.42
CA ASN A 134 -11.75 0.86 -21.86
C ASN A 134 -10.53 1.61 -21.29
N PHE A 135 -9.75 0.95 -20.45
CA PHE A 135 -8.57 1.55 -19.84
C PHE A 135 -7.33 1.34 -20.74
N SER A 136 -6.70 2.42 -21.21
CA SER A 136 -5.51 2.33 -22.07
C SER A 136 -4.30 1.69 -21.36
N GLY A 137 -4.19 1.86 -20.05
CA GLY A 137 -3.12 1.27 -19.23
C GLY A 137 -3.31 -0.21 -18.88
N ARG A 138 -4.34 -0.90 -19.35
CA ARG A 138 -4.66 -2.30 -19.00
C ARG A 138 -3.57 -3.30 -19.37
N PHE A 139 -2.71 -2.95 -20.31
CA PHE A 139 -1.56 -3.77 -20.72
C PHE A 139 -0.37 -3.70 -19.74
N LEU A 140 -0.41 -2.78 -18.78
CA LEU A 140 0.51 -2.73 -17.63
C LEU A 140 -0.15 -3.23 -16.36
N GLY A 141 -1.46 -3.34 -16.37
CA GLY A 141 -2.28 -3.86 -15.30
C GLY A 141 -3.54 -3.03 -15.09
N TYR A 142 -4.64 -3.72 -14.79
CA TYR A 142 -5.93 -3.08 -14.57
C TYR A 142 -6.57 -3.43 -13.21
N ASN A 143 -5.97 -4.35 -12.47
CA ASN A 143 -6.36 -4.61 -11.09
C ASN A 143 -5.16 -5.08 -10.26
N THR A 144 -5.01 -4.47 -9.11
CA THR A 144 -4.11 -4.90 -8.04
C THR A 144 -4.93 -5.02 -6.76
N ASP A 145 -4.78 -6.12 -6.05
CA ASP A 145 -5.33 -6.31 -4.71
C ASP A 145 -4.24 -6.93 -3.83
N VAL A 146 -3.75 -6.18 -2.87
CA VAL A 146 -2.78 -6.63 -1.86
C VAL A 146 -3.39 -6.42 -0.50
N ARG A 147 -3.49 -7.48 0.30
CA ARG A 147 -4.03 -7.45 1.66
C ARG A 147 -3.09 -8.19 2.58
N SER A 148 -2.59 -7.52 3.61
CA SER A 148 -1.72 -8.16 4.60
C SER A 148 -2.32 -7.98 5.99
N ILE A 149 -2.51 -9.09 6.70
CA ILE A 149 -3.01 -9.13 8.07
C ILE A 149 -1.85 -9.51 8.99
N PHE A 150 -1.66 -8.73 10.04
CA PHE A 150 -0.66 -8.95 11.08
C PHE A 150 -1.34 -9.43 12.35
N ILE A 151 -0.80 -10.51 12.93
CA ILE A 151 -1.16 -11.00 14.25
C ILE A 151 0.09 -10.83 15.11
N GLN A 152 0.07 -9.88 16.06
CA GLN A 152 1.26 -9.47 16.79
C GLN A 152 1.07 -9.58 18.29
N PRO A 153 1.53 -10.66 18.95
CA PRO A 153 1.82 -10.66 20.37
C PRO A 153 2.93 -9.66 20.69
N THR A 154 2.75 -8.94 21.80
CA THR A 154 3.63 -7.84 22.20
C THR A 154 3.73 -7.77 23.71
N LEU A 155 4.93 -7.43 24.21
CA LEU A 155 5.20 -7.14 25.62
C LEU A 155 5.71 -5.71 25.76
N GLY A 156 5.18 -5.00 26.74
CA GLY A 156 5.64 -3.69 27.18
C GLY A 156 6.15 -3.74 28.62
N TYR A 157 7.32 -3.19 28.87
CA TYR A 157 7.96 -3.20 30.18
C TYR A 157 8.39 -1.81 30.62
N GLN A 158 8.00 -1.43 31.84
CA GLN A 158 8.41 -0.18 32.47
C GLN A 158 9.74 -0.37 33.19
N ILE A 159 10.84 0.07 32.56
CA ILE A 159 12.20 -0.04 33.09
C ILE A 159 12.37 0.83 34.35
N THR A 160 11.98 2.11 34.22
CA THR A 160 11.94 3.07 35.33
C THR A 160 10.61 3.82 35.32
N SER A 161 10.34 4.69 36.27
CA SER A 161 9.16 5.57 36.23
C SER A 161 9.07 6.46 34.99
N LYS A 162 10.21 6.69 34.29
CA LYS A 162 10.31 7.57 33.13
C LYS A 162 10.64 6.85 31.81
N LEU A 163 11.10 5.60 31.87
CA LEU A 163 11.58 4.87 30.69
C LEU A 163 10.77 3.58 30.50
N LYS A 164 10.20 3.44 29.32
CA LYS A 164 9.42 2.28 28.89
C LYS A 164 10.04 1.67 27.64
N PHE A 165 9.95 0.36 27.50
CA PHE A 165 10.36 -0.40 26.33
C PHE A 165 9.28 -1.40 25.97
N GLY A 166 9.18 -1.74 24.67
CA GLY A 166 8.26 -2.75 24.21
C GLY A 166 8.78 -3.48 22.98
N ILE A 167 8.37 -4.74 22.84
CA ILE A 167 8.74 -5.59 21.72
C ILE A 167 7.59 -6.53 21.37
N GLY A 168 7.34 -6.72 20.09
CA GLY A 168 6.37 -7.67 19.56
C GLY A 168 6.91 -8.40 18.34
N VAL A 169 6.37 -9.59 18.09
CA VAL A 169 6.67 -10.42 16.92
C VAL A 169 5.38 -10.57 16.13
N ALA A 170 5.34 -10.08 14.90
CA ALA A 170 4.19 -10.23 14.04
C ALA A 170 4.31 -11.47 13.17
N TYR A 171 3.31 -12.34 13.17
CA TYR A 171 3.02 -13.29 12.11
C TYR A 171 2.16 -12.60 11.07
N ILE A 172 2.51 -12.76 9.79
CA ILE A 172 1.90 -12.05 8.67
C ILE A 172 1.30 -13.06 7.72
N THR A 173 0.02 -12.87 7.36
CA THR A 173 -0.59 -13.51 6.19
C THR A 173 -0.85 -12.44 5.15
N SER A 174 -0.59 -12.76 3.89
CA SER A 174 -0.79 -11.81 2.80
C SER A 174 -1.39 -12.48 1.57
N HIS A 175 -2.26 -11.76 0.88
CA HIS A 175 -2.84 -12.14 -0.39
C HIS A 175 -2.44 -11.11 -1.43
N LEU A 176 -2.05 -11.58 -2.61
CA LEU A 176 -1.64 -10.77 -3.76
C LEU A 176 -2.42 -11.22 -4.98
N LYS A 177 -3.15 -10.28 -5.60
CA LYS A 177 -3.80 -10.52 -6.88
C LYS A 177 -3.46 -9.41 -7.85
N LEU A 178 -2.99 -9.79 -9.04
CA LEU A 178 -2.68 -8.89 -10.15
C LEU A 178 -3.46 -9.33 -11.38
N ARG A 179 -3.96 -8.36 -12.17
CA ARG A 179 -4.62 -8.64 -13.45
C ARG A 179 -4.11 -7.68 -14.53
N GLN A 180 -3.83 -8.27 -15.70
CA GLN A 180 -3.26 -7.57 -16.83
C GLN A 180 -3.79 -8.14 -18.15
N ARG A 181 -4.04 -7.27 -19.12
CA ARG A 181 -4.28 -7.67 -20.51
C ARG A 181 -2.97 -7.80 -21.27
N ALA A 182 -2.95 -8.62 -22.30
CA ALA A 182 -1.85 -8.68 -23.25
C ALA A 182 -2.30 -8.11 -24.61
N ASP A 183 -1.42 -7.28 -25.20
CA ASP A 183 -1.63 -6.67 -26.52
C ASP A 183 -1.01 -7.58 -27.59
N LEU A 184 -1.86 -8.11 -28.48
CA LEU A 184 -1.44 -8.98 -29.55
C LEU A 184 -0.46 -8.29 -30.49
N SER A 185 -0.63 -6.99 -30.76
CA SER A 185 0.21 -6.24 -31.71
C SER A 185 1.70 -6.28 -31.32
N THR A 186 2.00 -6.35 -30.03
CA THR A 186 3.37 -6.38 -29.49
C THR A 186 3.98 -7.77 -29.42
N GLN A 187 3.18 -8.82 -29.60
CA GLN A 187 3.66 -10.19 -29.52
C GLN A 187 4.42 -10.59 -30.79
N LEU A 188 5.42 -11.45 -30.60
CA LEU A 188 6.12 -12.06 -31.71
C LEU A 188 5.21 -13.08 -32.40
N VAL A 189 5.31 -13.12 -33.71
CA VAL A 189 4.64 -14.18 -34.50
C VAL A 189 5.28 -15.52 -34.12
N PRO A 190 4.49 -16.57 -33.77
CA PRO A 190 5.03 -17.89 -33.43
C PRO A 190 5.96 -18.42 -34.51
N ASP A 191 7.08 -19.05 -34.14
CA ASP A 191 8.13 -19.47 -35.07
C ASP A 191 7.63 -20.36 -36.17
N ALA A 192 6.72 -21.30 -35.90
CA ALA A 192 6.14 -22.15 -36.91
C ALA A 192 5.41 -21.35 -38.00
N LEU A 193 4.62 -20.35 -37.61
CA LEU A 193 3.92 -19.46 -38.52
C LEU A 193 4.86 -18.53 -39.27
N ARG A 194 5.83 -17.97 -38.51
CA ARG A 194 6.86 -17.05 -39.05
C ARG A 194 7.68 -17.71 -40.16
N VAL A 195 8.14 -18.96 -39.93
CA VAL A 195 8.93 -19.73 -40.92
C VAL A 195 8.07 -20.08 -42.11
N ALA A 196 6.83 -20.56 -41.88
CA ALA A 196 5.89 -20.91 -42.98
C ALA A 196 5.56 -19.70 -43.86
N ALA A 197 5.53 -18.49 -43.25
CA ALA A 197 5.25 -17.23 -43.95
C ALA A 197 6.50 -16.58 -44.56
N GLY A 198 7.70 -17.13 -44.38
CA GLY A 198 8.95 -16.50 -44.82
C GLY A 198 9.26 -15.16 -44.18
N LEU A 199 8.78 -14.94 -42.94
CA LEU A 199 8.94 -13.68 -42.22
C LEU A 199 10.29 -13.62 -41.48
N PRO A 200 10.89 -12.41 -41.34
CA PRO A 200 12.11 -12.22 -40.56
C PRO A 200 11.95 -12.60 -39.09
N VAL A 201 13.04 -12.98 -38.43
CA VAL A 201 13.09 -13.12 -36.97
C VAL A 201 12.75 -11.80 -36.31
N GLY A 202 11.92 -11.82 -35.26
CA GLY A 202 11.50 -10.60 -34.55
C GLY A 202 10.25 -9.92 -35.17
N THR A 203 9.61 -10.55 -36.18
CA THR A 203 8.32 -10.05 -36.71
C THR A 203 7.25 -10.10 -35.61
N THR A 204 6.64 -8.95 -35.34
CA THR A 204 5.48 -8.85 -34.43
C THR A 204 4.16 -8.88 -35.24
N PHE A 205 3.05 -9.13 -34.54
CA PHE A 205 1.74 -9.07 -35.16
C PHE A 205 1.36 -7.67 -35.68
N ALA A 206 1.92 -6.59 -35.11
CA ALA A 206 1.76 -5.22 -35.64
C ALA A 206 2.26 -5.11 -37.08
N LEU A 207 3.39 -5.75 -37.42
CA LEU A 207 3.93 -5.78 -38.80
C LEU A 207 3.03 -6.54 -39.77
N LEU A 208 2.13 -7.39 -39.26
CA LEU A 208 1.09 -8.09 -40.03
C LEU A 208 -0.23 -7.31 -40.09
N GLY A 209 -0.26 -6.06 -39.60
CA GLY A 209 -1.43 -5.19 -39.64
C GLY A 209 -2.38 -5.35 -38.45
N VAL A 210 -2.00 -6.05 -37.39
CA VAL A 210 -2.81 -6.11 -36.16
C VAL A 210 -2.76 -4.74 -35.47
N PRO A 211 -3.93 -4.11 -35.20
CA PRO A 211 -3.97 -2.81 -34.57
C PRO A 211 -3.35 -2.81 -33.18
N THR A 212 -2.61 -1.76 -32.84
CA THR A 212 -2.09 -1.55 -31.47
C THR A 212 -3.24 -1.49 -30.47
N GLY A 213 -3.08 -2.18 -29.34
CA GLY A 213 -4.11 -2.25 -28.29
C GLY A 213 -5.15 -3.35 -28.53
N THR A 214 -4.84 -4.36 -29.38
CA THR A 214 -5.68 -5.54 -29.58
C THR A 214 -5.52 -6.52 -28.41
N ASP A 215 -6.53 -6.60 -27.54
CA ASP A 215 -6.58 -7.59 -26.47
C ASP A 215 -6.63 -9.02 -27.04
N PHE A 216 -5.79 -9.95 -26.54
CA PHE A 216 -5.87 -11.36 -26.89
C PHE A 216 -5.78 -12.31 -25.70
N ALA A 217 -5.25 -11.83 -24.58
CA ALA A 217 -5.15 -12.60 -23.35
C ALA A 217 -5.47 -11.77 -22.11
N ASP A 218 -6.08 -12.39 -21.11
CA ASP A 218 -6.26 -11.88 -19.76
C ASP A 218 -5.44 -12.73 -18.79
N GLY A 219 -4.40 -12.14 -18.20
CA GLY A 219 -3.57 -12.79 -17.21
C GLY A 219 -4.00 -12.41 -15.79
N VAL A 220 -4.13 -13.41 -14.93
CA VAL A 220 -4.44 -13.27 -13.50
C VAL A 220 -3.37 -14.02 -12.72
N LEU A 221 -2.68 -13.31 -11.83
CA LEU A 221 -1.85 -13.90 -10.80
C LEU A 221 -2.61 -13.79 -9.48
N ASP A 222 -2.77 -14.92 -8.78
CA ASP A 222 -3.50 -14.99 -7.49
C ASP A 222 -2.68 -15.87 -6.54
N ALA A 223 -2.08 -15.25 -5.51
CA ALA A 223 -1.13 -15.93 -4.64
C ALA A 223 -1.32 -15.51 -3.18
N THR A 224 -0.99 -16.42 -2.27
CA THR A 224 -0.98 -16.18 -0.83
C THR A 224 0.42 -16.41 -0.27
N GLY A 225 0.75 -15.71 0.80
CA GLY A 225 2.06 -15.83 1.40
C GLY A 225 2.05 -15.54 2.89
N THR A 226 3.14 -15.93 3.55
CA THR A 226 3.35 -15.71 4.98
C THR A 226 4.72 -15.12 5.26
N GLY A 227 4.86 -14.46 6.42
CA GLY A 227 6.11 -13.89 6.85
C GLY A 227 6.10 -13.49 8.33
N PHE A 228 7.23 -12.96 8.78
CA PHE A 228 7.41 -12.50 10.16
C PHE A 228 8.07 -11.12 10.20
N ALA A 229 7.76 -10.37 11.24
CA ALA A 229 8.42 -9.10 11.55
C ALA A 229 8.59 -8.94 13.05
N VAL A 230 9.55 -8.12 13.46
CA VAL A 230 9.72 -7.67 14.84
C VAL A 230 9.40 -6.19 14.91
N ASN A 231 8.57 -5.78 15.86
CA ASN A 231 8.28 -4.39 16.17
C ASN A 231 8.77 -4.08 17.58
N PHE A 232 9.63 -3.10 17.74
CA PHE A 232 10.14 -2.70 19.05
C PHE A 232 10.20 -1.17 19.17
N GLY A 233 10.16 -0.68 20.41
CA GLY A 233 10.18 0.75 20.64
C GLY A 233 10.45 1.14 22.06
N GLY A 234 10.68 2.43 22.28
CA GLY A 234 10.93 3.03 23.58
C GLY A 234 10.18 4.35 23.74
N ILE A 235 9.80 4.68 24.96
CA ILE A 235 9.24 5.96 25.36
C ILE A 235 9.98 6.47 26.58
N TRP A 236 10.43 7.72 26.52
CA TRP A 236 11.07 8.42 27.62
C TRP A 236 10.25 9.64 28.04
N GLN A 237 9.78 9.63 29.28
CA GLN A 237 9.15 10.79 29.91
C GLN A 237 10.24 11.75 30.39
N VAL A 238 10.58 12.74 29.56
CA VAL A 238 11.68 13.70 29.83
C VAL A 238 11.32 14.60 31.01
N THR A 239 10.11 15.16 30.99
CA THR A 239 9.51 15.95 32.07
C THR A 239 8.04 15.54 32.24
N ASP A 240 7.35 16.06 33.23
CA ASP A 240 5.90 15.81 33.42
C ASP A 240 5.03 16.28 32.23
N LYS A 241 5.59 17.14 31.36
CA LYS A 241 4.90 17.70 30.20
C LYS A 241 5.43 17.21 28.86
N LEU A 242 6.60 16.58 28.81
CA LEU A 242 7.27 16.20 27.57
C LEU A 242 7.65 14.73 27.57
N SER A 243 7.16 14.00 26.61
CA SER A 243 7.62 12.65 26.26
C SER A 243 8.27 12.65 24.88
N ILE A 244 9.26 11.79 24.70
CA ILE A 244 9.88 11.44 23.42
C ILE A 244 9.75 9.93 23.26
N GLY A 245 9.48 9.48 22.06
CA GLY A 245 9.35 8.04 21.79
C GLY A 245 9.67 7.71 20.34
N GLY A 246 9.87 6.43 20.12
CA GLY A 246 10.10 5.91 18.78
C GLY A 246 9.91 4.42 18.73
N HIS A 247 9.66 3.91 17.53
CA HIS A 247 9.56 2.50 17.25
C HIS A 247 10.18 2.14 15.91
N TRP A 248 10.48 0.87 15.74
CA TRP A 248 10.97 0.29 14.51
C TRP A 248 10.33 -1.05 14.23
N LEU A 249 9.70 -1.18 13.06
CA LEU A 249 9.19 -2.42 12.50
C LEU A 249 10.19 -2.92 11.45
N THR A 250 10.75 -4.12 11.67
CA THR A 250 11.79 -4.68 10.80
C THR A 250 11.26 -4.98 9.39
N ARG A 251 12.16 -5.24 8.44
CA ARG A 251 11.81 -5.76 7.13
C ARG A 251 11.07 -7.10 7.26
N LYS A 252 10.20 -7.40 6.30
CA LYS A 252 9.41 -8.62 6.24
C LYS A 252 9.59 -9.21 4.84
N LYS A 253 10.14 -10.40 4.76
CA LYS A 253 10.09 -11.21 3.56
C LYS A 253 8.81 -12.02 3.60
N ILE A 254 8.01 -11.94 2.54
CA ILE A 254 6.80 -12.74 2.35
C ILE A 254 7.03 -13.58 1.12
N ASP A 255 6.99 -14.88 1.29
CA ASP A 255 7.08 -15.84 0.21
C ASP A 255 5.66 -16.21 -0.19
N TYR A 256 5.33 -15.99 -1.47
CA TYR A 256 4.01 -16.21 -2.06
C TYR A 256 4.05 -17.41 -2.98
N ASP A 257 3.02 -18.24 -2.85
CA ASP A 257 2.74 -19.35 -3.77
C ASP A 257 1.28 -19.25 -4.22
N GLY A 258 1.01 -19.58 -5.48
CA GLY A 258 -0.32 -19.48 -6.05
C GLY A 258 -0.38 -19.90 -7.50
N ASP A 259 -1.37 -19.37 -8.22
CA ASP A 259 -1.65 -19.73 -9.59
C ASP A 259 -1.59 -18.53 -10.53
N ALA A 260 -1.05 -18.76 -11.72
CA ALA A 260 -1.16 -17.89 -12.88
C ALA A 260 -2.19 -18.49 -13.85
N THR A 261 -3.23 -17.73 -14.14
CA THR A 261 -4.30 -18.14 -15.05
C THR A 261 -4.32 -17.20 -16.25
N PHE A 262 -4.27 -17.77 -17.44
CA PHE A 262 -4.36 -17.05 -18.71
C PHE A 262 -5.62 -17.46 -19.46
N THR A 263 -6.44 -16.48 -19.82
CA THR A 263 -7.67 -16.70 -20.55
C THR A 263 -7.59 -15.98 -21.90
N GLN A 264 -7.85 -16.71 -22.97
CA GLN A 264 -7.90 -16.11 -24.30
C GLN A 264 -9.05 -15.10 -24.39
N VAL A 265 -8.76 -13.93 -24.94
CA VAL A 265 -9.74 -12.88 -25.22
C VAL A 265 -9.99 -12.87 -26.73
N PRO A 266 -11.24 -12.96 -27.18
CA PRO A 266 -11.55 -12.96 -28.60
C PRO A 266 -11.08 -11.64 -29.27
N THR A 267 -10.24 -11.75 -30.29
CA THR A 267 -9.74 -10.59 -31.04
C THR A 267 -10.72 -10.13 -32.10
N GLY A 268 -11.57 -11.03 -32.61
CA GLY A 268 -12.44 -10.80 -33.73
C GLY A 268 -11.71 -10.64 -35.08
N LEU A 269 -10.40 -10.86 -35.10
CA LEU A 269 -9.57 -10.75 -36.30
C LEU A 269 -9.54 -12.03 -37.11
N VAL A 270 -9.37 -11.88 -38.42
CA VAL A 270 -9.13 -12.99 -39.35
C VAL A 270 -7.85 -12.75 -40.14
N VAL A 271 -7.20 -13.83 -40.57
CA VAL A 271 -6.02 -13.75 -41.44
C VAL A 271 -6.45 -13.12 -42.78
N PRO A 272 -5.87 -11.99 -43.19
CA PRO A 272 -6.36 -11.22 -44.35
C PRO A 272 -6.00 -11.86 -45.70
N VAL A 273 -4.88 -12.58 -45.75
CA VAL A 273 -4.38 -13.26 -46.96
C VAL A 273 -3.85 -14.63 -46.59
N THR A 274 -3.86 -15.58 -47.53
CA THR A 274 -3.25 -16.88 -47.30
C THR A 274 -1.74 -16.75 -47.02
N ILE A 275 -1.28 -17.27 -45.89
CA ILE A 275 0.12 -17.23 -45.46
C ILE A 275 0.75 -18.62 -45.66
N GLY A 276 1.88 -18.68 -46.38
CA GLY A 276 2.62 -19.88 -46.66
C GLY A 276 2.10 -20.65 -47.90
N THR A 277 2.71 -21.81 -48.17
CA THR A 277 2.41 -22.64 -49.31
C THR A 277 1.61 -23.88 -48.89
N CYS A 278 0.44 -24.11 -49.49
CA CYS A 278 -0.38 -25.29 -49.16
C CYS A 278 0.32 -26.60 -49.57
N PRO A 279 0.17 -27.71 -48.82
CA PRO A 279 -0.85 -27.94 -47.78
C PRO A 279 -0.56 -27.36 -46.39
N ALA A 280 0.61 -26.80 -46.10
CA ALA A 280 0.98 -26.25 -44.83
C ALA A 280 0.67 -24.72 -44.72
N CYS A 281 -0.26 -24.21 -45.52
CA CYS A 281 -0.63 -22.81 -45.49
C CYS A 281 -1.67 -22.50 -44.39
N LEU A 282 -1.70 -21.19 -43.98
CA LEU A 282 -2.77 -20.63 -43.17
C LEU A 282 -3.71 -19.86 -44.12
N PRO A 283 -4.93 -20.37 -44.41
CA PRO A 283 -5.84 -19.75 -45.38
C PRO A 283 -6.32 -18.37 -44.96
N ALA A 284 -6.57 -17.52 -45.94
CA ALA A 284 -7.30 -16.28 -45.70
C ALA A 284 -8.68 -16.58 -45.07
N GLY A 285 -9.13 -15.71 -44.13
CA GLY A 285 -10.37 -15.87 -43.38
C GLY A 285 -10.24 -16.77 -42.15
N THR A 286 -9.09 -17.43 -41.90
CA THR A 286 -8.86 -18.17 -40.66
C THR A 286 -8.94 -17.22 -39.45
N PRO A 287 -9.75 -17.53 -38.41
CA PRO A 287 -9.78 -16.72 -37.20
C PRO A 287 -8.40 -16.69 -36.51
N VAL A 288 -7.91 -15.52 -36.20
CA VAL A 288 -6.62 -15.33 -35.47
C VAL A 288 -6.69 -16.00 -34.11
N ASP A 289 -7.85 -16.01 -33.46
CA ASP A 289 -8.08 -16.69 -32.19
C ASP A 289 -7.80 -18.20 -32.24
N ALA A 290 -8.10 -18.86 -33.39
CA ALA A 290 -7.78 -20.26 -33.59
C ALA A 290 -6.27 -20.48 -33.77
N VAL A 291 -5.57 -19.53 -34.36
CA VAL A 291 -4.10 -19.57 -34.50
C VAL A 291 -3.39 -19.42 -33.16
N LEU A 292 -3.98 -18.64 -32.24
CA LEU A 292 -3.43 -18.37 -30.93
C LEU A 292 -3.83 -19.43 -29.88
N ALA A 293 -4.86 -20.25 -30.14
CA ALA A 293 -5.34 -21.23 -29.17
C ALA A 293 -4.25 -22.18 -28.61
N PRO A 294 -3.25 -22.62 -29.39
CA PRO A 294 -2.14 -23.43 -28.87
C PRO A 294 -1.29 -22.76 -27.81
N GLU A 295 -1.21 -21.44 -27.80
CA GLU A 295 -0.46 -20.67 -26.79
C GLU A 295 -1.05 -20.87 -25.37
N PHE A 296 -2.36 -21.12 -25.29
CA PHE A 296 -3.11 -21.35 -24.04
C PHE A 296 -3.24 -22.84 -23.67
N ALA A 297 -2.82 -23.73 -24.56
CA ALA A 297 -2.85 -25.17 -24.30
C ALA A 297 -1.73 -25.59 -23.34
N SER A 298 -1.85 -26.79 -22.76
CA SER A 298 -0.78 -27.34 -21.91
C SER A 298 0.57 -27.36 -22.63
N GLY A 299 1.59 -26.76 -22.00
CA GLY A 299 2.93 -26.57 -22.56
C GLY A 299 3.10 -25.32 -23.43
N GLY A 300 2.04 -24.58 -23.72
CA GLY A 300 2.11 -23.27 -24.36
C GLY A 300 2.55 -22.18 -23.40
N PRO A 301 3.07 -21.04 -23.90
CA PRO A 301 3.60 -19.96 -23.05
C PRO A 301 2.53 -19.25 -22.19
N LEU A 302 1.25 -19.38 -22.53
CA LEU A 302 0.11 -18.85 -21.76
C LEU A 302 -0.74 -19.98 -21.16
N ALA A 303 -0.15 -21.16 -20.93
CA ALA A 303 -0.82 -22.23 -20.19
C ALA A 303 -0.92 -21.87 -18.70
N ASN A 304 -2.06 -22.22 -18.10
CA ASN A 304 -2.25 -22.06 -16.66
C ASN A 304 -1.23 -22.90 -15.88
N GLY A 305 -0.74 -22.36 -14.75
CA GLY A 305 0.25 -23.07 -13.94
C GLY A 305 0.49 -22.38 -12.60
N GLY A 306 1.29 -23.03 -11.77
CA GLY A 306 1.73 -22.46 -10.50
C GLY A 306 2.63 -21.26 -10.72
N VAL A 307 2.63 -20.35 -9.74
CA VAL A 307 3.52 -19.19 -9.70
C VAL A 307 4.03 -18.99 -8.28
N SER A 308 5.31 -18.61 -8.15
CA SER A 308 5.89 -18.22 -6.88
C SER A 308 6.62 -16.89 -6.99
N THR A 309 6.67 -16.17 -5.87
CA THR A 309 7.44 -14.92 -5.75
C THR A 309 7.80 -14.63 -4.30
N SER A 310 8.88 -13.88 -4.10
CA SER A 310 9.26 -13.37 -2.78
C SER A 310 9.24 -11.85 -2.79
N ILE A 311 8.46 -11.26 -1.91
CA ILE A 311 8.36 -9.80 -1.76
C ILE A 311 8.94 -9.36 -0.43
N VAL A 312 9.88 -8.43 -0.44
CA VAL A 312 10.41 -7.80 0.77
C VAL A 312 9.66 -6.51 1.03
N MET A 313 8.75 -6.54 2.00
CA MET A 313 8.08 -5.32 2.47
C MET A 313 9.04 -4.48 3.33
N PRO A 314 9.01 -3.14 3.18
CA PRO A 314 10.02 -2.26 3.76
C PRO A 314 10.01 -2.26 5.29
N PRO A 315 11.19 -2.15 5.92
CA PRO A 315 11.26 -1.74 7.31
C PRO A 315 10.83 -0.27 7.44
N GLN A 316 10.28 0.07 8.59
CA GLN A 316 9.80 1.42 8.88
C GLN A 316 9.87 1.75 10.35
N GLY A 317 9.97 3.02 10.65
CA GLY A 317 9.92 3.47 12.03
C GLY A 317 9.52 4.92 12.14
N SER A 318 9.20 5.31 13.36
CA SER A 318 8.87 6.69 13.70
C SER A 318 9.63 7.11 14.95
N ILE A 319 9.97 8.38 15.00
CA ILE A 319 10.42 9.07 16.20
C ILE A 319 9.61 10.34 16.38
N GLY A 320 9.23 10.67 17.60
CA GLY A 320 8.42 11.84 17.84
C GLY A 320 8.37 12.29 19.28
N PHE A 321 7.58 13.32 19.51
CA PHE A 321 7.35 13.86 20.83
C PHE A 321 5.87 14.15 21.09
N ALA A 322 5.51 14.20 22.37
CA ALA A 322 4.22 14.68 22.85
C ALA A 322 4.45 15.72 23.95
N TYR A 323 3.80 16.87 23.83
CA TYR A 323 3.93 18.00 24.74
C TYR A 323 2.57 18.40 25.30
N LYS A 324 2.41 18.23 26.61
CA LYS A 324 1.24 18.69 27.36
C LYS A 324 1.38 20.18 27.69
N ALA A 325 0.75 21.05 26.90
CA ALA A 325 0.84 22.48 27.07
C ALA A 325 0.16 22.94 28.37
N ASN A 326 -1.05 22.45 28.61
CA ASN A 326 -1.84 22.67 29.83
C ASN A 326 -2.71 21.43 30.16
N ALA A 327 -3.74 21.58 30.97
CA ALA A 327 -4.63 20.49 31.34
C ALA A 327 -5.46 19.96 30.13
N GLU A 328 -5.74 20.82 29.17
CA GLU A 328 -6.67 20.58 28.08
C GLU A 328 -5.97 20.24 26.76
N TRP A 329 -4.80 20.83 26.49
CA TRP A 329 -4.13 20.74 25.19
C TRP A 329 -2.89 19.86 25.22
N MET A 330 -2.88 18.88 24.29
CA MET A 330 -1.74 18.04 23.93
C MET A 330 -1.34 18.30 22.47
N PHE A 331 -0.07 18.59 22.23
CA PHE A 331 0.51 18.71 20.89
C PHE A 331 1.52 17.60 20.66
N MET A 332 1.52 17.04 19.48
CA MET A 332 2.34 15.89 19.14
C MET A 332 2.90 16.05 17.73
N ALA A 333 4.11 15.51 17.51
CA ALA A 333 4.64 15.39 16.17
C ALA A 333 5.50 14.14 16.06
N ASP A 334 5.42 13.46 14.90
CA ASP A 334 6.25 12.33 14.56
C ASP A 334 6.93 12.54 13.20
N TYR A 335 8.17 12.11 13.11
CA TYR A 335 8.85 11.87 11.86
C TYR A 335 8.86 10.37 11.59
N GLN A 336 8.40 9.98 10.41
CA GLN A 336 8.39 8.60 9.95
C GLN A 336 9.37 8.40 8.80
N TYR A 337 10.05 7.27 8.82
CA TYR A 337 10.93 6.81 7.76
C TYR A 337 10.55 5.41 7.31
N VAL A 338 10.36 5.22 5.99
CA VAL A 338 10.03 3.92 5.39
C VAL A 338 11.05 3.61 4.29
N VAL A 339 11.72 2.47 4.39
CA VAL A 339 12.84 2.10 3.52
C VAL A 339 12.33 1.33 2.29
N TRP A 340 11.57 2.00 1.41
CA TRP A 340 10.98 1.39 0.21
C TRP A 340 11.99 0.82 -0.78
N GLY A 341 13.27 1.19 -0.69
CA GLY A 341 14.33 0.60 -1.49
C GLY A 341 14.52 -0.92 -1.30
N TRP A 342 13.90 -1.52 -0.27
CA TRP A 342 13.84 -2.97 -0.11
C TRP A 342 12.74 -3.63 -0.95
N PHE A 343 11.75 -2.88 -1.41
CA PHE A 343 10.68 -3.32 -2.31
C PHE A 343 11.13 -3.15 -3.77
N ASN A 344 12.19 -3.86 -4.14
CA ASN A 344 12.80 -3.89 -5.48
C ASN A 344 13.19 -5.33 -5.79
N ASN A 345 13.50 -5.63 -7.07
CA ASN A 345 13.92 -6.95 -7.54
C ASN A 345 12.91 -8.05 -7.19
N ILE A 346 11.66 -7.86 -7.62
CA ILE A 346 10.59 -8.82 -7.44
C ILE A 346 10.68 -9.81 -8.60
N ASN A 347 11.10 -11.03 -8.30
CA ASN A 347 11.13 -12.13 -9.28
C ASN A 347 9.82 -12.90 -9.19
N ILE A 348 9.21 -13.13 -10.32
CA ILE A 348 7.99 -13.94 -10.47
C ILE A 348 8.39 -15.15 -11.29
N ASP A 349 8.38 -16.33 -10.64
CA ASP A 349 8.82 -17.59 -11.21
C ASP A 349 7.57 -18.39 -11.59
N PHE A 350 7.46 -18.73 -12.88
CA PHE A 350 6.33 -19.53 -13.41
C PHE A 350 6.71 -21.01 -13.48
N ALA A 351 5.88 -21.87 -12.92
CA ALA A 351 6.09 -23.32 -12.97
C ALA A 351 5.97 -23.91 -14.38
N ASN A 352 5.27 -23.23 -15.28
CA ASN A 352 5.18 -23.61 -16.68
C ASN A 352 6.46 -23.22 -17.43
N ALA A 353 7.23 -24.19 -17.92
CA ALA A 353 8.47 -23.95 -18.65
C ALA A 353 8.32 -23.16 -19.96
N GLY A 354 7.11 -23.09 -20.52
CA GLY A 354 6.80 -22.26 -21.68
C GLY A 354 6.59 -20.78 -21.35
N THR A 355 6.33 -20.44 -20.09
CA THR A 355 6.11 -19.06 -19.63
C THR A 355 7.42 -18.49 -19.07
N PRO A 356 7.99 -17.44 -19.68
CA PRO A 356 9.23 -16.83 -19.17
C PRO A 356 9.02 -16.19 -17.79
N ASP A 357 9.98 -16.37 -16.90
CA ASP A 357 10.01 -15.66 -15.62
C ASP A 357 10.10 -14.15 -15.80
N LEU A 358 9.52 -13.43 -14.87
CA LEU A 358 9.45 -11.97 -14.91
C LEU A 358 10.18 -11.35 -13.72
N THR A 359 11.04 -10.36 -13.97
CA THR A 359 11.65 -9.55 -12.92
C THR A 359 11.13 -8.13 -12.97
N LEU A 360 10.53 -7.67 -11.88
CA LEU A 360 10.09 -6.30 -11.69
C LEU A 360 11.09 -5.55 -10.80
N ASN A 361 11.58 -4.41 -11.28
CA ASN A 361 12.47 -3.56 -10.51
C ASN A 361 11.94 -2.11 -10.50
N PRO A 362 11.04 -1.75 -9.58
CA PRO A 362 10.42 -0.44 -9.53
C PRO A 362 11.36 0.69 -9.09
N LEU A 363 12.61 0.40 -8.70
CA LEU A 363 13.62 1.37 -8.23
C LEU A 363 13.09 2.33 -7.16
N ASN A 364 12.28 1.83 -6.24
CA ASN A 364 11.68 2.63 -5.19
C ASN A 364 12.74 3.27 -4.29
N LYS A 365 12.42 4.47 -3.82
CA LYS A 365 13.24 5.24 -2.87
C LYS A 365 12.57 5.28 -1.51
N SER A 366 13.39 5.40 -0.46
CA SER A 366 12.88 5.59 0.90
C SER A 366 12.02 6.84 1.00
N THR A 367 11.01 6.78 1.86
CA THR A 367 10.04 7.88 2.04
C THR A 367 10.10 8.46 3.43
N HIS A 368 9.69 9.73 3.52
CA HIS A 368 9.67 10.53 4.72
C HIS A 368 8.24 10.98 4.99
N GLY A 369 7.77 10.79 6.22
CA GLY A 369 6.48 11.26 6.71
C GLY A 369 6.66 12.26 7.84
N PHE A 370 5.94 13.37 7.78
CA PHE A 370 5.90 14.40 8.83
C PHE A 370 4.46 14.50 9.31
N ARG A 371 4.26 14.23 10.58
CA ARG A 371 2.94 14.15 11.20
C ARG A 371 2.83 15.13 12.34
N PHE A 372 1.72 15.86 12.38
CA PHE A 372 1.38 16.78 13.45
C PHE A 372 -0.02 16.44 13.93
N GLY A 373 -0.16 16.26 15.23
CA GLY A 373 -1.43 15.91 15.87
C GLY A 373 -1.68 16.75 17.10
N THR A 374 -2.95 17.00 17.38
CA THR A 374 -3.38 17.63 18.62
C THR A 374 -4.56 16.89 19.21
N GLU A 375 -4.65 16.92 20.54
CA GLU A 375 -5.80 16.45 21.29
C GLU A 375 -6.23 17.56 22.25
N TYR A 376 -7.53 17.88 22.23
CA TYR A 376 -8.16 18.86 23.10
C TYR A 376 -9.17 18.17 24.00
N GLU A 377 -8.96 18.25 25.30
CA GLU A 377 -9.86 17.73 26.32
C GLU A 377 -11.01 18.73 26.54
N TYR A 378 -12.11 18.59 25.77
CA TYR A 378 -13.25 19.49 25.82
C TYR A 378 -13.95 19.43 27.19
N ASN A 379 -14.03 18.22 27.76
CA ASN A 379 -14.47 17.96 29.14
C ASN A 379 -14.01 16.56 29.57
N SER A 380 -14.36 16.11 30.76
CA SER A 380 -13.96 14.80 31.31
C SER A 380 -14.43 13.60 30.50
N LYS A 381 -15.36 13.77 29.54
CA LYS A 381 -15.91 12.68 28.71
C LYS A 381 -15.55 12.80 27.25
N VAL A 382 -15.25 14.00 26.75
CA VAL A 382 -15.10 14.24 25.31
C VAL A 382 -13.72 14.82 25.03
N LYS A 383 -13.00 14.16 24.11
CA LYS A 383 -11.75 14.62 23.54
C LYS A 383 -11.93 14.86 22.04
N LEU A 384 -11.48 16.02 21.58
CA LEU A 384 -11.44 16.37 20.17
C LEU A 384 -10.01 16.22 19.66
N ARG A 385 -9.86 15.78 18.42
CA ARG A 385 -8.58 15.53 17.78
C ARG A 385 -8.50 16.18 16.42
N GLY A 386 -7.32 16.57 16.03
CA GLY A 386 -7.03 17.07 14.70
C GLY A 386 -5.59 16.80 14.33
N GLY A 387 -5.32 16.69 13.04
CA GLY A 387 -3.97 16.45 12.61
C GLY A 387 -3.74 16.69 11.13
N TYR A 388 -2.46 16.75 10.79
CA TYR A 388 -1.97 16.88 9.43
C TYR A 388 -0.79 15.95 9.23
N LEU A 389 -0.76 15.34 8.05
CA LEU A 389 0.27 14.40 7.64
C LEU A 389 0.72 14.75 6.23
N TYR A 390 2.02 14.83 6.05
CA TYR A 390 2.67 14.94 4.76
C TYR A 390 3.60 13.75 4.53
N HIS A 391 3.46 13.06 3.41
CA HIS A 391 4.34 11.98 2.99
C HIS A 391 5.00 12.27 1.64
N THR A 392 6.30 11.94 1.55
CA THR A 392 7.03 11.89 0.28
C THR A 392 6.78 10.55 -0.43
N GLY A 393 6.93 10.41 -1.76
CA GLY A 393 6.70 9.19 -2.53
C GLY A 393 7.89 8.29 -2.77
N ALA A 394 7.60 7.02 -3.04
CA ALA A 394 8.61 6.00 -3.27
C ALA A 394 8.98 5.87 -4.75
N SER A 395 8.00 5.85 -5.67
CA SER A 395 8.23 5.47 -7.06
C SER A 395 8.73 6.64 -7.92
N PRO A 396 9.84 6.50 -8.66
CA PRO A 396 10.24 7.44 -9.71
C PRO A 396 9.19 7.49 -10.83
N ALA A 397 9.09 8.61 -11.56
CA ALA A 397 8.04 8.84 -12.56
C ALA A 397 7.99 7.74 -13.65
N GLN A 398 9.17 7.23 -14.07
CA GLN A 398 9.28 6.16 -15.05
C GLN A 398 8.78 4.80 -14.56
N PHE A 399 8.49 4.63 -13.28
CA PHE A 399 7.98 3.38 -12.68
C PHE A 399 6.59 3.53 -12.07
N VAL A 400 5.93 4.68 -12.27
CA VAL A 400 4.53 4.87 -11.89
C VAL A 400 3.64 4.13 -12.89
N THR A 401 2.95 3.11 -12.42
CA THR A 401 2.08 2.25 -13.24
C THR A 401 0.64 2.26 -12.73
N PRO A 402 -0.32 1.78 -13.50
CA PRO A 402 -1.69 1.61 -13.03
C PRO A 402 -1.85 0.68 -11.82
N LEU A 403 -0.89 -0.23 -11.62
CA LEU A 403 -0.90 -1.17 -10.50
C LEU A 403 -0.58 -0.46 -9.18
N LEU A 404 0.28 0.56 -9.20
CA LEU A 404 0.65 1.39 -8.05
C LEU A 404 0.87 2.84 -8.49
N PRO A 405 -0.20 3.60 -8.74
CA PRO A 405 -0.12 4.98 -9.22
C PRO A 405 0.14 5.97 -8.07
N GLU A 406 1.23 5.79 -7.38
CA GLU A 406 1.59 6.37 -6.10
C GLU A 406 2.26 7.75 -6.26
N GLY A 407 2.02 8.67 -5.32
CA GLY A 407 2.60 10.02 -5.29
C GLY A 407 2.61 10.64 -3.89
N ALA A 408 3.25 11.81 -3.72
CA ALA A 408 3.24 12.55 -2.46
C ALA A 408 1.82 12.90 -2.02
N ARG A 409 1.59 12.88 -0.70
CA ARG A 409 0.25 13.05 -0.14
C ARG A 409 0.23 14.10 0.96
N ASN A 410 -0.84 14.90 0.96
CA ASN A 410 -1.26 15.72 2.08
C ASN A 410 -2.52 15.08 2.65
N GLU A 411 -2.57 14.93 3.96
CA GLU A 411 -3.65 14.25 4.65
C GLU A 411 -4.10 15.11 5.85
N PHE A 412 -5.40 15.32 5.97
CA PHE A 412 -6.01 16.12 7.03
C PHE A 412 -6.95 15.22 7.82
N THR A 413 -6.86 15.31 9.14
CA THR A 413 -7.67 14.45 10.02
C THR A 413 -8.40 15.26 11.07
N ILE A 414 -9.58 14.79 11.42
CA ILE A 414 -10.35 15.20 12.58
C ILE A 414 -10.89 13.98 13.29
N GLY A 415 -11.10 14.06 14.59
CA GLY A 415 -11.67 12.95 15.37
C GLY A 415 -12.25 13.40 16.68
N ALA A 416 -13.06 12.53 17.26
CA ALA A 416 -13.61 12.69 18.59
C ALA A 416 -13.60 11.36 19.34
N GLY A 417 -13.24 11.40 20.61
CA GLY A 417 -13.33 10.27 21.54
C GLY A 417 -14.31 10.60 22.66
N VAL A 418 -15.16 9.65 23.02
CA VAL A 418 -16.19 9.83 24.03
C VAL A 418 -16.12 8.70 25.06
N ALA A 419 -15.90 9.05 26.33
CA ALA A 419 -16.07 8.13 27.45
C ALA A 419 -17.56 7.97 27.74
N LEU A 420 -18.14 6.83 27.34
CA LEU A 420 -19.55 6.52 27.53
C LEU A 420 -19.86 6.24 29.01
N ASN A 421 -18.92 5.58 29.68
CA ASN A 421 -18.90 5.33 31.11
C ASN A 421 -17.45 5.02 31.55
N PRO A 422 -17.14 4.70 32.82
CA PRO A 422 -15.78 4.42 33.27
C PRO A 422 -15.06 3.28 32.53
N HIS A 423 -15.79 2.37 31.90
CA HIS A 423 -15.24 1.20 31.21
C HIS A 423 -15.29 1.32 29.69
N TRP A 424 -16.29 1.98 29.12
CA TRP A 424 -16.53 2.03 27.68
C TRP A 424 -16.14 3.36 27.07
N HIS A 425 -15.39 3.30 25.98
CA HIS A 425 -14.97 4.44 25.19
C HIS A 425 -15.26 4.22 23.71
N ALA A 426 -15.71 5.25 23.01
CA ALA A 426 -15.98 5.22 21.59
C ALA A 426 -15.20 6.33 20.87
N ASP A 427 -14.66 6.03 19.69
CA ASP A 427 -13.93 6.97 18.85
C ASP A 427 -14.54 7.03 17.46
N LEU A 428 -14.61 8.24 16.89
CA LEU A 428 -14.95 8.51 15.51
C LEU A 428 -13.85 9.38 14.91
N ALA A 429 -13.48 9.10 13.65
CA ALA A 429 -12.51 9.91 12.93
C ALA A 429 -12.82 10.00 11.45
N TYR A 430 -12.39 11.09 10.84
CA TYR A 430 -12.42 11.30 9.42
C TYR A 430 -11.04 11.76 8.96
N GLN A 431 -10.61 11.25 7.78
CA GLN A 431 -9.37 11.64 7.13
C GLN A 431 -9.63 11.90 5.66
N TYR A 432 -9.09 12.98 5.15
CA TYR A 432 -9.03 13.31 3.74
C TYR A 432 -7.60 13.22 3.24
N ILE A 433 -7.39 12.44 2.18
CA ILE A 433 -6.11 12.28 1.50
C ILE A 433 -6.17 12.96 0.15
N ARG A 434 -5.22 13.85 -0.14
CA ARG A 434 -5.00 14.43 -1.46
C ARG A 434 -3.60 14.05 -1.94
N GLN A 435 -3.53 13.20 -2.94
CA GLN A 435 -2.28 12.88 -3.62
C GLN A 435 -1.92 13.98 -4.61
N LYS A 436 -0.63 14.31 -4.69
CA LYS A 436 -0.12 15.18 -5.75
C LYS A 436 -0.26 14.48 -7.09
N ASP A 437 -0.72 15.21 -8.09
CA ASP A 437 -0.86 14.71 -9.44
C ASP A 437 0.47 14.15 -9.97
N ARG A 438 0.43 12.98 -10.60
CA ARG A 438 1.61 12.24 -11.06
C ARG A 438 1.51 11.88 -12.51
N ARG A 439 2.59 12.15 -13.26
CA ARG A 439 2.74 11.59 -14.61
C ARG A 439 3.49 10.26 -14.55
N GLY A 440 2.90 9.24 -15.19
CA GLY A 440 3.59 8.02 -15.54
C GLY A 440 4.26 8.19 -16.90
N THR A 441 5.47 7.62 -17.04
CA THR A 441 6.25 7.70 -18.31
C THR A 441 6.83 6.34 -18.70
N VAL A 442 6.22 5.26 -18.22
CA VAL A 442 6.80 3.91 -18.25
C VAL A 442 6.95 3.38 -19.66
N ASN A 443 5.95 3.47 -20.48
CA ASN A 443 6.02 2.89 -21.82
C ASN A 443 5.04 3.56 -22.77
N ILE A 444 5.57 4.37 -23.67
CA ILE A 444 4.79 5.10 -24.67
C ILE A 444 4.00 4.15 -25.56
N ALA A 445 4.62 3.04 -25.98
CA ALA A 445 3.99 2.07 -26.88
C ALA A 445 2.83 1.29 -26.24
N GLN A 446 2.79 1.22 -24.91
CA GLN A 446 1.74 0.50 -24.16
C GLN A 446 0.70 1.44 -23.52
N GLY A 447 0.71 2.73 -23.85
CA GLY A 447 -0.33 3.67 -23.42
C GLY A 447 -0.30 4.02 -21.93
N ASN A 448 0.86 4.01 -21.26
CA ASN A 448 0.98 4.39 -19.86
C ASN A 448 1.60 5.77 -19.63
N THR A 449 1.67 6.59 -20.65
CA THR A 449 2.08 7.99 -20.50
C THR A 449 0.85 8.83 -20.29
N GLY A 450 0.73 9.40 -19.10
CA GLY A 450 -0.42 10.20 -18.75
C GLY A 450 -0.42 10.68 -17.31
N LEU A 451 -1.51 11.31 -16.92
CA LEU A 451 -1.68 11.97 -15.63
C LEU A 451 -2.57 11.15 -14.71
N TYR A 452 -2.00 10.75 -13.58
CA TYR A 452 -2.72 10.13 -12.44
C TYR A 452 -3.12 11.18 -11.41
N GLN A 453 -4.38 11.15 -10.99
CA GLN A 453 -4.96 12.07 -10.00
C GLN A 453 -5.78 11.28 -9.00
N PHE A 454 -5.43 11.38 -7.70
CA PHE A 454 -6.10 10.61 -6.64
C PHE A 454 -6.41 11.43 -5.40
N SER A 455 -7.52 11.05 -4.77
CA SER A 455 -7.91 11.45 -3.42
C SER A 455 -8.59 10.29 -2.72
N ALA A 456 -8.69 10.34 -1.40
CA ALA A 456 -9.46 9.37 -0.64
C ALA A 456 -10.15 10.02 0.55
N HIS A 457 -11.32 9.48 0.88
CA HIS A 457 -12.09 9.80 2.08
C HIS A 457 -12.12 8.56 2.97
N LEU A 458 -11.70 8.73 4.22
CA LEU A 458 -11.66 7.65 5.18
C LEU A 458 -12.53 7.97 6.39
N PHE A 459 -13.30 6.99 6.82
CA PHE A 459 -14.18 7.09 7.98
C PHE A 459 -13.84 5.97 8.96
N GLY A 460 -13.41 6.33 10.15
CA GLY A 460 -13.07 5.39 11.21
C GLY A 460 -14.10 5.41 12.34
N ALA A 461 -14.44 4.22 12.83
CA ALA A 461 -15.20 4.03 14.04
C ALA A 461 -14.56 2.94 14.89
N GLY A 462 -14.47 3.17 16.20
CA GLY A 462 -13.85 2.24 17.14
C GLY A 462 -14.50 2.30 18.51
N VAL A 463 -14.40 1.18 19.22
CA VAL A 463 -14.87 1.04 20.60
C VAL A 463 -13.78 0.34 21.42
N SER A 464 -13.60 0.78 22.65
CA SER A 464 -12.74 0.10 23.61
C SER A 464 -13.44 -0.08 24.96
N VAL A 465 -13.09 -1.17 25.64
CA VAL A 465 -13.56 -1.47 26.98
C VAL A 465 -12.38 -1.82 27.89
N SER A 466 -12.41 -1.34 29.13
CA SER A 466 -11.41 -1.59 30.15
C SER A 466 -12.04 -2.22 31.41
N PHE A 467 -11.34 -3.20 32.00
CA PHE A 467 -11.77 -3.96 33.19
C PHE A 467 -10.74 -3.88 34.29
#